data_60fed46afb7b5007bc6787a1b6049c49
#
_entry.id   60fed46afb7b5007bc6787a1b6049c49
#
_cell.length_a   1.000
_cell.length_b   1.000
_cell.length_c   1.000
_cell.angle_alpha   90.00
_cell.angle_beta   90.00
_cell.angle_gamma   90.00
#
_symmetry.space_group_name_H-M   'P 1'
#
loop_
_entity.id
_entity.type
_entity.pdbx_description
1 polymer ?
#
loop_
_entity_poly.entity_id
_entity_poly.type
_entity_poly.pdbx_seq_one_letter_code
_entity_poly.pdbx_strand_id
1 'polypeptide(L)'
;MYKMFDLHNDYFTTKKFATSKQSYLNKINKLGVSTVTAIWTTNMHAEKALSTIESANKLISNGGNGLLGIEDLHFATKPTLNEIINYNPVYCGLTWNHDNNLAGGAMESGDLTEFGKYAVRQLENADIFVDTAHLNERSFMSFANITTKPMLCTHTACHNLISHARNLKDYQLKIIADSGGLIGICLVSDFLSGRKYCTILDYVCHIDYAVNKFGIDHVAIGTDFYGTKNLPTGITDYKSLQKALVENLTKLGYKPKDINKIFYQNAADFFNLSDMRFFAFSQNDTL
;
A
#
# COMPACT_ATOMS: atom_id res chain seq x y z
N MET A 1 -2.73 18.62 -13.68
CA MET A 1 -3.17 17.57 -12.72
C MET A 1 -1.92 16.90 -12.20
N TYR A 2 -1.79 16.63 -10.90
CA TYR A 2 -0.63 15.91 -10.36
C TYR A 2 -0.71 14.44 -10.77
N LYS A 3 0.44 13.81 -11.06
CA LYS A 3 0.50 12.35 -11.07
C LYS A 3 0.27 11.85 -9.64
N MET A 4 -0.29 10.66 -9.49
CA MET A 4 -0.46 10.02 -8.18
C MET A 4 0.01 8.58 -8.26
N PHE A 5 0.68 8.11 -7.22
CA PHE A 5 1.02 6.71 -7.03
C PHE A 5 0.34 6.23 -5.76
N ASP A 6 -0.56 5.27 -5.90
CA ASP A 6 -1.25 4.65 -4.77
C ASP A 6 -0.59 3.32 -4.42
N LEU A 7 -0.07 3.23 -3.21
CA LEU A 7 0.67 2.05 -2.73
C LEU A 7 -0.23 0.82 -2.54
N HIS A 8 -1.56 1.02 -2.37
CA HIS A 8 -2.45 -0.09 -2.03
C HIS A 8 -3.90 0.19 -2.40
N ASN A 9 -4.49 -0.70 -3.19
CA ASN A 9 -5.93 -0.81 -3.35
C ASN A 9 -6.37 -2.23 -3.70
N ASP A 10 -7.59 -2.59 -3.29
CA ASP A 10 -8.18 -3.94 -3.39
C ASP A 10 -9.17 -4.11 -4.53
N TYR A 11 -9.13 -3.24 -5.53
CA TYR A 11 -10.17 -3.27 -6.56
C TYR A 11 -10.27 -4.63 -7.26
N PHE A 12 -9.17 -5.39 -7.32
CA PHE A 12 -9.16 -6.68 -8.02
C PHE A 12 -9.94 -7.77 -7.28
N THR A 13 -9.89 -7.78 -5.97
CA THR A 13 -10.51 -8.80 -5.11
C THR A 13 -11.91 -8.43 -4.64
N THR A 14 -12.30 -7.15 -4.74
CA THR A 14 -13.64 -6.76 -4.35
C THR A 14 -14.72 -7.26 -5.33
N LYS A 15 -15.83 -7.78 -4.78
CA LYS A 15 -16.94 -8.37 -5.56
C LYS A 15 -17.83 -7.36 -6.30
N LYS A 16 -17.63 -6.04 -6.11
CA LYS A 16 -18.57 -4.99 -6.52
C LYS A 16 -18.37 -4.45 -7.94
N PHE A 17 -17.47 -5.01 -8.75
CA PHE A 17 -17.22 -4.45 -10.07
C PHE A 17 -18.17 -4.98 -11.15
N ALA A 18 -19.09 -4.13 -11.58
CA ALA A 18 -19.88 -4.30 -12.80
C ALA A 18 -19.08 -4.01 -14.10
N THR A 19 -17.95 -3.32 -13.98
CA THR A 19 -17.06 -3.00 -15.13
C THR A 19 -15.89 -3.97 -15.16
N SER A 20 -15.37 -4.24 -16.37
CA SER A 20 -14.18 -5.09 -16.50
C SER A 20 -13.00 -4.43 -15.76
N LYS A 21 -12.17 -5.26 -15.12
CA LYS A 21 -10.97 -4.82 -14.37
C LYS A 21 -10.01 -4.03 -15.27
N GLN A 22 -9.91 -4.39 -16.55
CA GLN A 22 -9.14 -3.65 -17.56
C GLN A 22 -9.70 -2.24 -17.77
N SER A 23 -11.01 -2.09 -17.83
CA SER A 23 -11.65 -0.78 -17.98
C SER A 23 -11.38 0.15 -16.81
N TYR A 24 -11.31 -0.40 -15.58
CA TYR A 24 -10.92 0.36 -14.39
C TYR A 24 -9.47 0.84 -14.47
N LEU A 25 -8.51 -0.04 -14.79
CA LEU A 25 -7.10 0.35 -14.96
C LEU A 25 -6.95 1.46 -16.01
N ASN A 26 -7.61 1.29 -17.15
CA ASN A 26 -7.60 2.31 -18.21
C ASN A 26 -8.17 3.65 -17.74
N LYS A 27 -9.21 3.62 -16.89
CA LYS A 27 -9.80 4.83 -16.32
C LYS A 27 -8.84 5.56 -15.38
N ILE A 28 -8.21 4.85 -14.44
CA ILE A 28 -7.29 5.49 -13.50
C ILE A 28 -6.01 5.97 -14.18
N ASN A 29 -5.52 5.25 -15.19
CA ASN A 29 -4.37 5.67 -16.00
C ASN A 29 -4.61 7.00 -16.70
N LYS A 30 -5.82 7.22 -17.26
CA LYS A 30 -6.23 8.51 -17.86
C LYS A 30 -6.25 9.66 -16.85
N LEU A 31 -6.35 9.37 -15.56
CA LEU A 31 -6.25 10.36 -14.47
C LEU A 31 -4.81 10.59 -14.02
N GLY A 32 -3.82 9.95 -14.65
CA GLY A 32 -2.43 10.00 -14.22
C GLY A 32 -2.16 9.26 -12.89
N VAL A 33 -2.96 8.24 -12.60
CA VAL A 33 -2.81 7.43 -11.39
C VAL A 33 -2.13 6.12 -11.74
N SER A 34 -1.00 5.84 -11.11
CA SER A 34 -0.36 4.53 -11.01
C SER A 34 -0.72 3.90 -9.67
N THR A 35 -0.77 2.59 -9.60
CA THR A 35 -1.15 1.91 -8.36
C THR A 35 -0.51 0.54 -8.23
N VAL A 36 -0.27 0.12 -6.98
CA VAL A 36 -0.11 -1.29 -6.67
C VAL A 36 -1.50 -1.89 -6.43
N THR A 37 -1.86 -2.87 -7.24
CA THR A 37 -3.08 -3.65 -7.05
C THR A 37 -2.76 -4.75 -6.05
N ALA A 38 -3.28 -4.63 -4.85
CA ALA A 38 -3.16 -5.64 -3.82
C ALA A 38 -4.16 -6.78 -4.06
N ILE A 39 -3.70 -8.00 -3.97
CA ILE A 39 -4.55 -9.18 -4.01
C ILE A 39 -4.78 -9.63 -2.58
N TRP A 40 -5.93 -9.26 -2.04
CA TRP A 40 -6.37 -9.70 -0.74
C TRP A 40 -6.77 -11.17 -0.78
N THR A 41 -6.02 -12.03 -0.12
CA THR A 41 -6.16 -13.48 -0.21
C THR A 41 -6.79 -14.11 1.03
N THR A 42 -7.03 -13.34 2.08
CA THR A 42 -7.63 -13.82 3.33
C THR A 42 -8.87 -14.69 3.07
N ASN A 43 -8.92 -15.85 3.71
CA ASN A 43 -9.94 -16.87 3.53
C ASN A 43 -9.96 -17.58 2.16
N MET A 44 -8.94 -17.42 1.32
CA MET A 44 -8.77 -18.20 0.10
C MET A 44 -7.92 -19.45 0.38
N HIS A 45 -8.31 -20.61 -0.16
CA HIS A 45 -7.40 -21.76 -0.24
C HIS A 45 -6.26 -21.44 -1.22
N ALA A 46 -5.12 -22.10 -1.08
CA ALA A 46 -3.91 -21.86 -1.85
C ALA A 46 -4.16 -21.84 -3.38
N GLU A 47 -4.86 -22.84 -3.92
CA GLU A 47 -5.21 -22.90 -5.35
C GLU A 47 -5.99 -21.66 -5.81
N LYS A 48 -6.99 -21.22 -5.02
CA LYS A 48 -7.79 -20.05 -5.35
C LYS A 48 -6.96 -18.76 -5.25
N ALA A 49 -6.12 -18.63 -4.24
CA ALA A 49 -5.22 -17.50 -4.07
C ALA A 49 -4.27 -17.38 -5.27
N LEU A 50 -3.56 -18.47 -5.61
CA LEU A 50 -2.63 -18.51 -6.74
C LEU A 50 -3.32 -18.21 -8.07
N SER A 51 -4.48 -18.81 -8.37
CA SER A 51 -5.23 -18.51 -9.59
C SER A 51 -5.72 -17.07 -9.68
N THR A 52 -6.01 -16.44 -8.54
CA THR A 52 -6.41 -15.03 -8.47
C THR A 52 -5.21 -14.14 -8.74
N ILE A 53 -4.05 -14.42 -8.12
CA ILE A 53 -2.79 -13.72 -8.33
C ILE A 53 -2.36 -13.80 -9.80
N GLU A 54 -2.37 -15.00 -10.37
CA GLU A 54 -2.04 -15.23 -11.79
C GLU A 54 -2.94 -14.40 -12.72
N SER A 55 -4.25 -14.40 -12.46
CA SER A 55 -5.22 -13.64 -13.25
C SER A 55 -4.96 -12.12 -13.17
N ALA A 56 -4.59 -11.62 -11.98
CA ALA A 56 -4.24 -10.23 -11.79
C ALA A 56 -2.92 -9.88 -12.49
N ASN A 57 -1.91 -10.72 -12.35
CA ASN A 57 -0.60 -10.52 -12.98
C ASN A 57 -0.71 -10.47 -14.51
N LYS A 58 -1.47 -11.38 -15.12
CA LYS A 58 -1.76 -11.36 -16.57
C LYS A 58 -2.42 -10.06 -17.01
N LEU A 59 -3.35 -9.55 -16.21
CA LEU A 59 -4.08 -8.32 -16.55
C LEU A 59 -3.18 -7.08 -16.43
N ILE A 60 -2.35 -7.01 -15.39
CA ILE A 60 -1.40 -5.92 -15.17
C ILE A 60 -0.34 -5.92 -16.28
N SER A 61 0.20 -7.07 -16.64
CA SER A 61 1.24 -7.22 -17.68
C SER A 61 0.75 -6.86 -19.09
N ASN A 62 -0.57 -6.96 -19.33
CA ASN A 62 -1.18 -6.68 -20.65
C ASN A 62 -1.54 -5.20 -20.89
N GLY A 63 -1.02 -4.26 -20.12
CA GLY A 63 -1.12 -2.85 -20.48
C GLY A 63 -1.66 -1.91 -19.41
N GLY A 64 -1.41 -2.20 -18.13
CA GLY A 64 -1.75 -1.29 -17.05
C GLY A 64 -0.52 -0.58 -16.47
N ASN A 65 -0.66 0.69 -16.06
CA ASN A 65 0.31 1.36 -15.17
C ASN A 65 0.15 0.86 -13.73
N GLY A 66 0.00 -0.46 -13.56
CA GLY A 66 -0.19 -1.11 -12.28
C GLY A 66 0.96 -2.03 -11.94
N LEU A 67 1.19 -2.20 -10.66
CA LEU A 67 2.09 -3.18 -10.09
C LEU A 67 1.27 -4.20 -9.30
N LEU A 68 1.80 -5.41 -9.16
CA LEU A 68 1.19 -6.46 -8.36
C LEU A 68 1.68 -6.37 -6.92
N GLY A 69 0.76 -6.35 -5.96
CA GLY A 69 1.01 -6.58 -4.54
C GLY A 69 0.20 -7.77 -4.04
N ILE A 70 0.60 -8.38 -2.95
CA ILE A 70 -0.15 -9.44 -2.30
C ILE A 70 -0.38 -9.07 -0.85
N GLU A 71 -1.61 -9.15 -0.40
CA GLU A 71 -2.01 -8.93 0.98
C GLU A 71 -2.43 -10.27 1.61
N ASP A 72 -1.74 -10.63 2.70
CA ASP A 72 -1.91 -11.87 3.46
C ASP A 72 -1.40 -13.14 2.76
N LEU A 73 -0.27 -13.63 3.22
CA LEU A 73 0.31 -14.90 2.77
C LEU A 73 -0.08 -16.11 3.64
N HIS A 74 -1.23 -16.08 4.34
CA HIS A 74 -1.67 -17.16 5.26
C HIS A 74 -1.65 -18.57 4.65
N PHE A 75 -1.83 -18.67 3.32
CA PHE A 75 -1.84 -19.94 2.57
C PHE A 75 -0.42 -20.41 2.18
N ALA A 76 0.61 -19.63 2.51
CA ALA A 76 1.97 -19.92 2.06
C ALA A 76 2.54 -21.22 2.66
N THR A 77 3.17 -21.95 1.79
CA THR A 77 4.07 -23.09 2.05
C THR A 77 5.35 -22.83 1.27
N LYS A 78 6.40 -23.62 1.46
CA LYS A 78 7.63 -23.45 0.64
C LYS A 78 7.37 -23.53 -0.87
N PRO A 79 6.59 -24.53 -1.39
CA PRO A 79 6.27 -24.57 -2.81
C PRO A 79 5.47 -23.38 -3.30
N THR A 80 4.39 -22.99 -2.58
CA THR A 80 3.56 -21.85 -3.01
C THR A 80 4.28 -20.52 -2.91
N LEU A 81 5.20 -20.36 -1.97
CA LEU A 81 6.04 -19.16 -1.87
C LEU A 81 6.95 -19.00 -3.10
N ASN A 82 7.55 -20.10 -3.59
CA ASN A 82 8.33 -20.08 -4.82
C ASN A 82 7.47 -19.69 -6.04
N GLU A 83 6.23 -20.18 -6.10
CA GLU A 83 5.28 -19.82 -7.15
C GLU A 83 4.91 -18.33 -7.09
N ILE A 84 4.65 -17.79 -5.90
CA ILE A 84 4.39 -16.37 -5.67
C ILE A 84 5.56 -15.51 -6.15
N ILE A 85 6.79 -15.90 -5.82
CA ILE A 85 8.01 -15.19 -6.25
C ILE A 85 8.10 -15.12 -7.78
N ASN A 86 7.70 -16.16 -8.49
CA ASN A 86 7.70 -16.18 -9.96
C ASN A 86 6.71 -15.18 -10.59
N TYR A 87 5.67 -14.77 -9.87
CA TYR A 87 4.78 -13.68 -10.33
C TYR A 87 5.39 -12.30 -10.15
N ASN A 88 6.53 -12.20 -9.47
CA ASN A 88 7.29 -10.95 -9.25
C ASN A 88 6.43 -9.79 -8.70
N PRO A 89 5.69 -9.99 -7.60
CA PRO A 89 5.00 -8.88 -6.95
C PRO A 89 6.00 -7.88 -6.39
N VAL A 90 5.66 -6.60 -6.33
CA VAL A 90 6.55 -5.59 -5.75
C VAL A 90 6.58 -5.68 -4.22
N TYR A 91 5.53 -6.20 -3.61
CA TYR A 91 5.51 -6.52 -2.17
C TYR A 91 4.58 -7.68 -1.84
N CYS A 92 4.82 -8.26 -0.66
CA CYS A 92 3.93 -9.22 -0.01
C CYS A 92 3.73 -8.85 1.46
N GLY A 93 2.47 -8.78 1.91
CA GLY A 93 2.09 -8.75 3.33
C GLY A 93 2.06 -10.16 3.90
N LEU A 94 2.66 -10.36 5.07
CA LEU A 94 2.71 -11.68 5.70
C LEU A 94 1.37 -12.08 6.31
N THR A 95 0.62 -11.12 6.81
CA THR A 95 -0.67 -11.33 7.50
C THR A 95 -1.72 -10.36 6.98
N TRP A 96 -2.97 -10.67 7.30
CA TRP A 96 -4.02 -9.69 7.48
C TRP A 96 -4.20 -9.41 8.99
N ASN A 97 -5.42 -9.25 9.49
CA ASN A 97 -5.67 -8.84 10.87
C ASN A 97 -5.40 -9.92 11.93
N HIS A 98 -5.35 -11.20 11.55
CA HIS A 98 -5.20 -12.33 12.45
C HIS A 98 -3.84 -13.01 12.30
N ASP A 99 -3.45 -13.73 13.35
CA ASP A 99 -2.24 -14.56 13.34
C ASP A 99 -2.37 -15.67 12.29
N ASN A 100 -1.25 -16.00 11.65
CA ASN A 100 -1.16 -17.12 10.73
C ASN A 100 0.16 -17.89 10.88
N ASN A 101 0.48 -18.78 9.95
CA ASN A 101 1.69 -19.59 9.99
C ASN A 101 3.00 -18.79 9.76
N LEU A 102 2.92 -17.51 9.41
CA LEU A 102 4.07 -16.63 9.15
C LEU A 102 4.29 -15.62 10.27
N ALA A 103 3.25 -14.95 10.72
CA ALA A 103 3.38 -13.84 11.67
C ALA A 103 2.09 -13.57 12.44
N GLY A 104 2.19 -12.73 13.45
CA GLY A 104 1.05 -12.20 14.20
C GLY A 104 0.43 -10.98 13.53
N GLY A 105 -0.90 -11.01 13.39
CA GLY A 105 -1.71 -9.94 12.82
C GLY A 105 -2.11 -8.87 13.83
N ALA A 106 -2.51 -7.69 13.35
CA ALA A 106 -2.75 -6.49 14.15
C ALA A 106 -3.80 -6.65 15.26
N MET A 107 -4.72 -7.60 15.15
CA MET A 107 -5.78 -7.84 16.14
C MET A 107 -5.45 -8.95 17.14
N GLU A 108 -4.24 -9.54 17.06
CA GLU A 108 -3.81 -10.65 17.89
C GLU A 108 -2.39 -10.43 18.42
N SER A 109 -1.82 -11.41 19.14
CA SER A 109 -0.57 -11.24 19.90
C SER A 109 0.55 -12.17 19.47
N GLY A 110 0.41 -12.86 18.34
CA GLY A 110 1.44 -13.72 17.77
C GLY A 110 2.73 -12.97 17.43
N ASP A 111 3.73 -13.68 16.96
CA ASP A 111 5.01 -13.12 16.57
C ASP A 111 5.44 -13.68 15.21
N LEU A 112 6.49 -13.13 14.64
CA LEU A 112 7.11 -13.64 13.42
C LEU A 112 7.65 -15.05 13.67
N THR A 113 7.11 -16.04 12.96
CA THR A 113 7.48 -17.45 13.12
C THR A 113 8.81 -17.77 12.41
N GLU A 114 9.38 -18.95 12.66
CA GLU A 114 10.55 -19.40 11.91
C GLU A 114 10.25 -19.56 10.40
N PHE A 115 9.01 -19.95 10.03
CA PHE A 115 8.61 -19.97 8.64
C PHE A 115 8.43 -18.55 8.08
N GLY A 116 7.92 -17.62 8.90
CA GLY A 116 7.86 -16.21 8.55
C GLY A 116 9.24 -15.61 8.27
N LYS A 117 10.22 -15.89 9.12
CA LYS A 117 11.63 -15.47 8.90
C LYS A 117 12.22 -16.07 7.62
N TYR A 118 11.90 -17.33 7.33
CA TYR A 118 12.28 -17.97 6.08
C TYR A 118 11.63 -17.25 4.88
N ALA A 119 10.32 -16.97 4.94
CA ALA A 119 9.59 -16.27 3.88
C ALA A 119 10.16 -14.87 3.62
N VAL A 120 10.44 -14.09 4.68
CA VAL A 120 11.10 -12.78 4.57
C VAL A 120 12.39 -12.88 3.75
N ARG A 121 13.29 -13.79 4.14
CA ARG A 121 14.55 -13.98 3.41
C ARG A 121 14.36 -14.37 1.94
N GLN A 122 13.38 -15.23 1.63
CA GLN A 122 13.12 -15.63 0.24
C GLN A 122 12.57 -14.46 -0.60
N LEU A 123 11.64 -13.67 -0.03
CA LEU A 123 11.08 -12.50 -0.69
C LEU A 123 12.16 -11.44 -0.94
N GLU A 124 12.97 -11.11 0.07
CA GLU A 124 14.04 -10.12 -0.07
C GLU A 124 15.13 -10.53 -1.07
N ASN A 125 15.49 -11.83 -1.11
CA ASN A 125 16.44 -12.37 -2.09
C ASN A 125 15.90 -12.26 -3.53
N ALA A 126 14.59 -12.20 -3.70
CA ALA A 126 13.92 -12.02 -4.99
C ALA A 126 13.57 -10.55 -5.29
N ASP A 127 14.12 -9.59 -4.53
CA ASP A 127 13.83 -8.16 -4.63
C ASP A 127 12.37 -7.76 -4.34
N ILE A 128 11.62 -8.61 -3.63
CA ILE A 128 10.25 -8.35 -3.21
C ILE A 128 10.25 -7.74 -1.80
N PHE A 129 9.58 -6.59 -1.63
CA PHE A 129 9.45 -5.98 -0.31
C PHE A 129 8.46 -6.75 0.56
N VAL A 130 8.70 -6.75 1.88
CA VAL A 130 7.70 -7.20 2.85
C VAL A 130 6.92 -5.99 3.34
N ASP A 131 5.60 -6.03 3.13
CA ASP A 131 4.70 -4.99 3.63
C ASP A 131 4.41 -5.23 5.11
N THR A 132 4.66 -4.22 5.93
CA THR A 132 4.41 -4.25 7.37
C THR A 132 3.00 -3.87 7.77
N ALA A 133 2.17 -3.46 6.82
CA ALA A 133 0.75 -3.28 7.06
C ALA A 133 0.15 -4.58 7.62
N HIS A 134 -0.76 -4.46 8.58
CA HIS A 134 -1.38 -5.57 9.30
C HIS A 134 -0.49 -6.36 10.27
N LEU A 135 0.82 -6.18 10.32
CA LEU A 135 1.60 -6.80 11.39
C LEU A 135 1.25 -6.18 12.75
N ASN A 136 1.11 -7.03 13.76
CA ASN A 136 1.08 -6.53 15.14
C ASN A 136 2.46 -6.00 15.55
N GLU A 137 2.52 -5.35 16.71
CA GLU A 137 3.75 -4.70 17.20
C GLU A 137 4.91 -5.69 17.36
N ARG A 138 4.66 -6.91 17.85
CA ARG A 138 5.70 -7.94 18.07
C ARG A 138 6.28 -8.41 16.75
N SER A 139 5.42 -8.80 15.81
CA SER A 139 5.83 -9.22 14.46
C SER A 139 6.55 -8.12 13.71
N PHE A 140 6.09 -6.85 13.84
CA PHE A 140 6.78 -5.69 13.27
C PHE A 140 8.21 -5.57 13.80
N MET A 141 8.40 -5.65 15.13
CA MET A 141 9.73 -5.53 15.73
C MET A 141 10.62 -6.73 15.39
N SER A 142 10.07 -7.95 15.38
CA SER A 142 10.80 -9.13 14.95
C SER A 142 11.22 -9.05 13.48
N PHE A 143 10.38 -8.51 12.61
CA PHE A 143 10.70 -8.24 11.20
C PHE A 143 11.77 -7.15 11.07
N ALA A 144 11.61 -6.02 11.77
CA ALA A 144 12.59 -4.92 11.74
C ALA A 144 14.01 -5.35 12.14
N ASN A 145 14.13 -6.35 13.01
CA ASN A 145 15.42 -6.88 13.46
C ASN A 145 16.11 -7.79 12.43
N ILE A 146 15.41 -8.26 11.41
CA ILE A 146 15.96 -9.23 10.45
C ILE A 146 15.95 -8.73 8.99
N THR A 147 15.14 -7.72 8.68
CA THR A 147 15.09 -7.17 7.31
C THR A 147 16.41 -6.55 6.91
N THR A 148 16.77 -6.73 5.64
CA THR A 148 17.96 -6.15 5.01
C THR A 148 17.62 -5.05 4.00
N LYS A 149 16.31 -4.84 3.76
CA LYS A 149 15.79 -3.84 2.83
C LYS A 149 15.16 -2.64 3.56
N PRO A 150 15.05 -1.49 2.89
CA PRO A 150 14.20 -0.42 3.39
C PRO A 150 12.78 -0.93 3.66
N MET A 151 12.20 -0.52 4.79
CA MET A 151 10.91 -1.03 5.24
C MET A 151 9.75 -0.34 4.51
N LEU A 152 8.71 -1.08 4.24
CA LEU A 152 7.49 -0.61 3.60
C LEU A 152 6.29 -0.82 4.52
N CYS A 153 5.45 0.22 4.67
CA CYS A 153 4.09 0.08 5.15
C CYS A 153 3.14 0.70 4.12
N THR A 154 2.41 -0.12 3.38
CA THR A 154 1.63 0.36 2.23
C THR A 154 0.42 1.17 2.63
N HIS A 155 -0.24 0.85 3.77
CA HIS A 155 -1.44 1.51 4.24
C HIS A 155 -1.57 1.45 5.77
N THR A 156 -1.47 2.60 6.41
CA THR A 156 -1.61 2.80 7.87
C THR A 156 -2.04 4.23 8.18
N ALA A 157 -2.14 4.57 9.47
CA ALA A 157 -2.23 5.95 9.95
C ALA A 157 -1.39 6.12 11.22
N CYS A 158 -1.39 7.30 11.84
CA CYS A 158 -0.54 7.61 12.98
C CYS A 158 -1.26 7.31 14.30
N HIS A 159 -0.75 6.35 15.07
CA HIS A 159 -1.34 5.93 16.35
C HIS A 159 -1.41 7.07 17.37
N ASN A 160 -0.43 7.98 17.38
CA ASN A 160 -0.41 9.09 18.31
C ASN A 160 -1.50 10.15 18.06
N LEU A 161 -2.10 10.17 16.85
CA LEU A 161 -3.29 10.96 16.58
C LEU A 161 -4.56 10.18 16.94
N ILE A 162 -4.64 8.93 16.53
CA ILE A 162 -5.78 8.06 16.79
C ILE A 162 -5.27 6.68 17.21
N SER A 163 -5.55 6.30 18.46
CA SER A 163 -5.18 4.98 19.00
C SER A 163 -6.06 3.90 18.38
N HIS A 164 -5.51 3.22 17.38
CA HIS A 164 -6.13 2.09 16.70
C HIS A 164 -5.08 1.00 16.45
N ALA A 165 -5.46 -0.29 16.51
CA ALA A 165 -4.54 -1.41 16.36
C ALA A 165 -3.83 -1.45 15.01
N ARG A 166 -4.47 -0.92 13.95
CA ARG A 166 -3.90 -0.83 12.60
C ARG A 166 -3.01 0.38 12.39
N ASN A 167 -2.99 1.34 13.31
CA ASN A 167 -2.15 2.54 13.22
C ASN A 167 -0.78 2.26 13.83
N LEU A 168 0.27 2.68 13.13
CA LEU A 168 1.63 2.50 13.61
C LEU A 168 1.98 3.58 14.66
N LYS A 169 2.66 3.14 15.71
CA LYS A 169 3.22 4.01 16.76
C LYS A 169 4.40 4.81 16.21
N ASP A 170 4.69 5.94 16.80
CA ASP A 170 5.75 6.83 16.35
C ASP A 170 7.12 6.16 16.20
N TYR A 171 7.49 5.26 17.14
CA TYR A 171 8.75 4.58 17.03
C TYR A 171 8.78 3.59 15.86
N GLN A 172 7.64 2.97 15.49
CA GLN A 172 7.55 2.10 14.32
C GLN A 172 7.68 2.92 13.02
N LEU A 173 6.95 4.06 12.94
CA LEU A 173 7.06 4.99 11.80
C LEU A 173 8.49 5.54 11.67
N LYS A 174 9.15 5.82 12.80
CA LYS A 174 10.55 6.24 12.82
C LYS A 174 11.49 5.15 12.31
N ILE A 175 11.30 3.89 12.71
CA ILE A 175 12.11 2.75 12.22
C ILE A 175 11.97 2.62 10.70
N ILE A 176 10.74 2.76 10.16
CA ILE A 176 10.52 2.76 8.71
C ILE A 176 11.30 3.89 8.05
N ALA A 177 11.16 5.13 8.54
CA ALA A 177 11.85 6.28 7.96
C ALA A 177 13.37 6.15 8.05
N ASP A 178 13.91 5.76 9.22
CA ASP A 178 15.36 5.56 9.43
C ASP A 178 15.95 4.47 8.53
N SER A 179 15.15 3.50 8.08
CA SER A 179 15.57 2.48 7.11
C SER A 179 15.63 3.00 5.66
N GLY A 180 15.26 4.26 5.41
CA GLY A 180 15.04 4.79 4.06
C GLY A 180 13.72 4.31 3.46
N GLY A 181 12.79 3.87 4.29
CA GLY A 181 11.53 3.23 3.92
C GLY A 181 10.40 4.20 3.60
N LEU A 182 9.20 3.63 3.36
CA LEU A 182 8.03 4.36 2.89
C LEU A 182 6.78 4.04 3.71
N ILE A 183 6.03 5.09 4.04
CA ILE A 183 4.81 5.06 4.86
C ILE A 183 3.63 5.54 4.01
N GLY A 184 2.72 4.63 3.66
CA GLY A 184 1.46 4.95 3.00
C GLY A 184 0.39 5.32 4.01
N ILE A 185 -0.15 6.53 3.92
CA ILE A 185 -1.29 6.94 4.75
C ILE A 185 -2.59 6.52 4.06
N CYS A 186 -3.49 5.84 4.79
CA CYS A 186 -4.73 5.27 4.25
C CYS A 186 -5.97 6.14 4.47
N LEU A 187 -7.05 5.81 3.76
CA LEU A 187 -8.33 6.54 3.81
C LEU A 187 -9.37 5.91 4.74
N VAL A 188 -8.99 4.95 5.57
CA VAL A 188 -9.94 4.25 6.45
C VAL A 188 -10.39 5.18 7.57
N SER A 189 -11.68 5.54 7.58
CA SER A 189 -12.23 6.53 8.54
C SER A 189 -11.94 6.19 9.99
N ASP A 190 -12.06 4.92 10.37
CA ASP A 190 -11.83 4.47 11.75
C ASP A 190 -10.36 4.68 12.18
N PHE A 191 -9.40 4.55 11.25
CA PHE A 191 -7.98 4.78 11.53
C PHE A 191 -7.64 6.26 11.62
N LEU A 192 -8.38 7.10 10.87
CA LEU A 192 -8.14 8.55 10.78
C LEU A 192 -8.80 9.35 11.89
N SER A 193 -9.94 8.87 12.43
CA SER A 193 -10.74 9.66 13.38
C SER A 193 -11.22 8.87 14.61
N GLY A 194 -10.96 7.55 14.66
CA GLY A 194 -11.55 6.66 15.66
C GLY A 194 -13.08 6.51 15.53
N ARG A 195 -13.65 6.94 14.41
CA ARG A 195 -15.09 6.95 14.15
C ARG A 195 -15.36 6.44 12.73
N LYS A 196 -16.58 5.93 12.53
CA LYS A 196 -17.04 5.47 11.21
C LYS A 196 -17.01 6.54 10.11
N TYR A 197 -17.06 7.81 10.49
CA TYR A 197 -17.07 8.95 9.58
C TYR A 197 -15.93 9.89 9.90
N CYS A 198 -15.23 10.34 8.85
CA CYS A 198 -14.19 11.36 8.93
C CYS A 198 -14.31 12.31 7.74
N THR A 199 -13.48 13.32 7.73
CA THR A 199 -13.35 14.30 6.65
C THR A 199 -11.99 14.18 5.99
N ILE A 200 -11.78 14.87 4.88
CA ILE A 200 -10.45 14.96 4.26
C ILE A 200 -9.43 15.64 5.19
N LEU A 201 -9.88 16.49 6.12
CA LEU A 201 -8.99 17.14 7.08
C LEU A 201 -8.37 16.16 8.06
N ASP A 202 -9.11 15.13 8.48
CA ASP A 202 -8.57 14.06 9.33
C ASP A 202 -7.42 13.34 8.58
N TYR A 203 -7.61 13.04 7.29
CA TYR A 203 -6.55 12.44 6.46
C TYR A 203 -5.34 13.35 6.28
N VAL A 204 -5.58 14.63 5.99
CA VAL A 204 -4.52 15.64 5.85
C VAL A 204 -3.73 15.80 7.17
N CYS A 205 -4.39 15.75 8.33
CA CYS A 205 -3.71 15.78 9.62
C CYS A 205 -2.72 14.62 9.80
N HIS A 206 -3.08 13.41 9.38
CA HIS A 206 -2.16 12.27 9.45
C HIS A 206 -0.97 12.42 8.50
N ILE A 207 -1.19 12.92 7.28
CA ILE A 207 -0.12 13.21 6.32
C ILE A 207 0.82 14.27 6.89
N ASP A 208 0.28 15.42 7.35
CA ASP A 208 1.06 16.52 7.89
C ASP A 208 1.85 16.11 9.13
N TYR A 209 1.24 15.35 10.03
CA TYR A 209 1.92 14.79 11.20
C TYR A 209 3.10 13.90 10.80
N ALA A 210 2.89 12.98 9.87
CA ALA A 210 3.93 12.07 9.42
C ALA A 210 5.09 12.83 8.72
N VAL A 211 4.77 13.79 7.86
CA VAL A 211 5.75 14.65 7.17
C VAL A 211 6.58 15.45 8.17
N ASN A 212 5.94 16.11 9.13
CA ASN A 212 6.64 16.96 10.10
C ASN A 212 7.51 16.15 11.07
N LYS A 213 7.16 14.90 11.36
CA LYS A 213 7.83 14.09 12.37
C LYS A 213 8.88 13.15 11.80
N PHE A 214 8.66 12.60 10.62
CA PHE A 214 9.50 11.56 10.03
C PHE A 214 10.16 11.97 8.71
N GLY A 215 9.78 13.14 8.17
CA GLY A 215 10.31 13.66 6.92
C GLY A 215 9.42 13.37 5.72
N ILE A 216 9.36 14.34 4.81
CA ILE A 216 8.50 14.32 3.64
C ILE A 216 8.86 13.20 2.66
N ASP A 217 10.13 12.79 2.62
CA ASP A 217 10.65 11.79 1.68
C ASP A 217 10.17 10.36 2.01
N HIS A 218 9.59 10.16 3.20
CA HIS A 218 9.10 8.88 3.69
C HIS A 218 7.59 8.73 3.67
N VAL A 219 6.83 9.74 3.19
CA VAL A 219 5.36 9.74 3.23
C VAL A 219 4.78 9.62 1.82
N ALA A 220 3.81 8.74 1.65
CA ALA A 220 3.12 8.49 0.39
C ALA A 220 1.63 8.24 0.60
N ILE A 221 0.89 8.08 -0.50
CA ILE A 221 -0.53 7.73 -0.53
C ILE A 221 -0.66 6.21 -0.57
N GLY A 222 -1.46 5.64 0.34
CA GLY A 222 -1.81 4.22 0.35
C GLY A 222 -3.30 4.08 0.65
N THR A 223 -4.15 4.30 -0.36
CA THR A 223 -5.56 4.64 -0.15
C THR A 223 -6.38 3.58 0.57
N ASP A 224 -6.07 2.32 0.37
CA ASP A 224 -6.94 1.19 0.73
C ASP A 224 -8.33 1.30 0.06
N PHE A 225 -8.39 1.91 -1.15
CA PHE A 225 -9.61 1.95 -1.94
C PHE A 225 -10.09 0.53 -2.22
N TYR A 226 -11.39 0.33 -2.06
CA TYR A 226 -12.09 -0.94 -2.22
C TYR A 226 -11.87 -1.96 -1.11
N GLY A 227 -10.83 -1.85 -0.27
CA GLY A 227 -10.65 -2.59 0.97
C GLY A 227 -11.54 -2.06 2.09
N THR A 228 -11.81 -0.75 2.09
CA THR A 228 -12.71 -0.12 3.06
C THR A 228 -14.04 0.35 2.45
N LYS A 229 -15.08 0.41 3.30
CA LYS A 229 -16.38 1.02 2.96
C LYS A 229 -16.53 2.44 3.52
N ASN A 230 -15.70 2.81 4.49
CA ASN A 230 -15.80 4.04 5.26
C ASN A 230 -14.70 5.00 4.81
N LEU A 231 -14.94 5.72 3.73
CA LEU A 231 -14.04 6.77 3.21
C LEU A 231 -14.37 8.13 3.83
N PRO A 232 -13.42 9.09 3.83
CA PRO A 232 -13.69 10.46 4.19
C PRO A 232 -14.85 11.06 3.37
N THR A 233 -15.69 11.84 4.02
CA THR A 233 -16.87 12.45 3.39
C THR A 233 -16.49 13.22 2.12
N GLY A 234 -17.19 12.94 1.01
CA GLY A 234 -16.94 13.56 -0.28
C GLY A 234 -15.85 12.92 -1.12
N ILE A 235 -15.13 11.94 -0.59
CA ILE A 235 -14.13 11.16 -1.34
C ILE A 235 -14.80 9.89 -1.90
N THR A 236 -14.84 9.80 -3.23
CA THR A 236 -15.48 8.68 -3.94
C THR A 236 -14.56 8.00 -4.96
N ASP A 237 -13.50 8.69 -5.34
CA ASP A 237 -12.55 8.24 -6.36
C ASP A 237 -11.25 9.05 -6.29
N TYR A 238 -10.26 8.68 -7.12
CA TYR A 238 -8.98 9.39 -7.17
C TYR A 238 -9.11 10.86 -7.60
N LYS A 239 -10.10 11.23 -8.43
CA LYS A 239 -10.29 12.61 -8.87
C LYS A 239 -10.74 13.50 -7.71
N SER A 240 -11.71 13.05 -6.92
CA SER A 240 -12.17 13.74 -5.72
C SER A 240 -11.07 13.83 -4.67
N LEU A 241 -10.30 12.75 -4.49
CA LEU A 241 -9.16 12.70 -3.57
C LEU A 241 -8.07 13.70 -3.97
N GLN A 242 -7.60 13.67 -5.22
CA GLN A 242 -6.57 14.61 -5.70
C GLN A 242 -6.98 16.05 -5.50
N LYS A 243 -8.21 16.41 -5.88
CA LYS A 243 -8.73 17.78 -5.73
C LYS A 243 -8.70 18.20 -4.27
N ALA A 244 -9.25 17.38 -3.38
CA ALA A 244 -9.35 17.70 -1.96
C ALA A 244 -7.97 17.77 -1.28
N LEU A 245 -7.05 16.86 -1.60
CA LEU A 245 -5.69 16.88 -1.05
C LEU A 245 -4.88 18.09 -1.52
N VAL A 246 -4.88 18.39 -2.82
CA VAL A 246 -4.16 19.56 -3.35
C VAL A 246 -4.64 20.84 -2.67
N GLU A 247 -5.97 21.01 -2.57
CA GLU A 247 -6.55 22.18 -1.92
C GLU A 247 -6.08 22.33 -0.46
N ASN A 248 -6.17 21.26 0.33
CA ASN A 248 -5.92 21.34 1.76
C ASN A 248 -4.40 21.35 2.10
N LEU A 249 -3.57 20.59 1.39
CA LEU A 249 -2.12 20.66 1.56
C LEU A 249 -1.57 22.02 1.14
N THR A 250 -2.11 22.64 0.08
CA THR A 250 -1.74 24.02 -0.31
C THR A 250 -2.11 25.04 0.78
N LYS A 251 -3.29 24.90 1.41
CA LYS A 251 -3.69 25.75 2.55
C LYS A 251 -2.73 25.63 3.76
N LEU A 252 -2.15 24.43 3.97
CA LEU A 252 -1.12 24.20 5.00
C LEU A 252 0.27 24.71 4.59
N GLY A 253 0.43 25.24 3.37
CA GLY A 253 1.69 25.83 2.91
C GLY A 253 2.60 24.87 2.13
N TYR A 254 2.17 23.63 1.86
CA TYR A 254 2.93 22.71 1.00
C TYR A 254 3.08 23.28 -0.40
N LYS A 255 4.30 23.26 -0.92
CA LYS A 255 4.60 23.73 -2.28
C LYS A 255 4.26 22.64 -3.31
N PRO A 256 4.08 22.99 -4.59
CA PRO A 256 3.82 21.98 -5.64
C PRO A 256 4.82 20.83 -5.66
N LYS A 257 6.10 21.08 -5.40
CA LYS A 257 7.14 20.05 -5.32
C LYS A 257 6.91 19.08 -4.14
N ASP A 258 6.43 19.58 -3.01
CA ASP A 258 6.18 18.81 -1.79
C ASP A 258 4.95 17.90 -1.99
N ILE A 259 3.91 18.44 -2.60
CA ILE A 259 2.72 17.69 -3.00
C ILE A 259 3.09 16.57 -4.00
N ASN A 260 3.96 16.88 -4.97
CA ASN A 260 4.43 15.87 -5.94
C ASN A 260 5.23 14.76 -5.28
N LYS A 261 6.04 15.07 -4.25
CA LYS A 261 6.76 14.04 -3.48
C LYS A 261 5.78 13.06 -2.84
N ILE A 262 4.82 13.55 -2.05
CA ILE A 262 3.82 12.74 -1.34
C ILE A 262 2.95 11.94 -2.32
N PHE A 263 2.55 12.57 -3.42
CA PHE A 263 1.63 11.95 -4.37
C PHE A 263 2.27 10.91 -5.26
N TYR A 264 3.56 11.10 -5.61
CA TYR A 264 4.14 10.30 -6.68
C TYR A 264 5.62 9.98 -6.48
N GLN A 265 6.46 10.99 -6.25
CA GLN A 265 7.91 10.83 -6.38
C GLN A 265 8.49 9.83 -5.39
N ASN A 266 8.07 9.92 -4.11
CA ASN A 266 8.58 9.03 -3.06
C ASN A 266 8.30 7.55 -3.37
N ALA A 267 7.10 7.23 -3.86
CA ALA A 267 6.76 5.87 -4.24
C ALA A 267 7.49 5.42 -5.53
N ALA A 268 7.61 6.32 -6.51
CA ALA A 268 8.32 6.03 -7.74
C ALA A 268 9.82 5.76 -7.49
N ASP A 269 10.45 6.55 -6.63
CA ASP A 269 11.86 6.37 -6.25
C ASP A 269 12.04 5.09 -5.43
N PHE A 270 11.14 4.81 -4.47
CA PHE A 270 11.21 3.63 -3.63
C PHE A 270 11.17 2.32 -4.45
N PHE A 271 10.31 2.25 -5.45
CA PHE A 271 10.21 1.08 -6.34
C PHE A 271 11.12 1.15 -7.57
N ASN A 272 12.05 2.11 -7.65
CA ASN A 272 12.98 2.30 -8.79
C ASN A 272 12.25 2.40 -10.15
N LEU A 273 11.09 3.07 -10.19
CA LEU A 273 10.27 3.15 -11.41
C LEU A 273 10.74 4.21 -12.40
N SER A 274 11.68 5.08 -12.03
CA SER A 274 12.28 6.09 -12.90
C SER A 274 12.98 5.50 -14.13
N ASP A 275 13.48 4.26 -14.05
CA ASP A 275 14.15 3.55 -15.15
C ASP A 275 13.23 2.60 -15.92
N MET A 276 12.02 2.32 -15.42
CA MET A 276 11.07 1.49 -16.14
C MET A 276 10.22 2.34 -17.08
N ARG A 277 10.21 2.02 -18.37
CA ARG A 277 9.43 2.66 -19.45
C ARG A 277 7.90 2.55 -19.26
N PHE A 278 7.41 2.68 -18.02
CA PHE A 278 5.98 2.63 -17.70
C PHE A 278 5.19 3.88 -18.12
N PHE A 279 5.87 4.92 -18.64
CA PHE A 279 5.27 6.23 -18.90
C PHE A 279 5.32 6.71 -20.36
N ALA A 280 5.51 5.81 -21.32
CA ALA A 280 5.57 6.17 -22.72
C ALA A 280 4.21 6.20 -23.43
N PHE A 281 3.14 6.63 -22.74
CA PHE A 281 1.84 6.90 -23.40
C PHE A 281 1.30 8.23 -22.92
N SER A 282 1.70 9.32 -23.56
CA SER A 282 0.91 10.56 -23.75
C SER A 282 1.68 11.73 -24.31
N GLN A 283 2.50 11.52 -25.37
CA GLN A 283 3.02 12.67 -26.16
C GLN A 283 2.60 12.64 -27.63
N ASN A 284 1.70 11.75 -28.05
CA ASN A 284 1.22 11.72 -29.45
C ASN A 284 -0.31 11.77 -29.53
N ASP A 285 -0.95 12.74 -28.92
CA ASP A 285 -2.31 13.15 -29.27
C ASP A 285 -2.42 14.68 -29.20
N THR A 286 -1.60 15.33 -30.06
CA THR A 286 -1.87 16.66 -30.59
C THR A 286 -1.87 16.53 -32.10
N LEU A 287 -3.04 16.25 -32.65
CA LEU A 287 -3.52 16.72 -33.99
C LEU A 287 -5.04 16.63 -33.98
#